data_89fba151dec8fa187fd7403b75866894
#
_entry.id   89fba151dec8fa187fd7403b75866894
#
_cell.length_a   1.000
_cell.length_b   1.000
_cell.length_c   1.000
_cell.angle_alpha   90.00
_cell.angle_beta   90.00
_cell.angle_gamma   90.00
#
_symmetry.space_group_name_H-M   'P 1'
#
loop_
_entity.id
_entity.type
_entity.pdbx_description
1 polymer ?
#
loop_
_entity_poly.entity_id
_entity_poly.type
_entity_poly.pdbx_seq_one_letter_code
_entity_poly.pdbx_strand_id
1 'polypeptide(L)'
;ENNFTTAHPILQEFGYPYTIFISPGSIDKGDGPLLNWQQVKQMSDDGVLVANHAMWHEHMARPEAGESQSQWRERMKQSILTAEDKIEQVTGQRHQWLAYPYGEYSRELEQLVTELGFIGIGQQSGAIGNHTVLSRIPRYPAAGQYADLKDLAQKLRTLAFNITDYHGVNPVISTNPPQLKLSLKVEDFNRNQLQCFAGSEVLQPQWLDDSTFSVTASKALNRGRSRYNCTAPSLSNKGYFYWYSQPWLN
;
A
#
# COMPACT_ATOMS: atom_id res chain seq x y z
N GLU A 1 -9.31 19.28 0.39
CA GLU A 1 -10.50 20.07 0.02
C GLU A 1 -11.34 19.31 -1.02
N ASN A 2 -10.79 18.85 -2.13
CA ASN A 2 -11.54 18.14 -3.19
C ASN A 2 -12.29 16.89 -2.68
N ASN A 3 -11.82 16.25 -1.61
CA ASN A 3 -12.52 15.11 -1.01
C ASN A 3 -13.89 15.54 -0.48
N PHE A 4 -14.00 16.73 0.11
CA PHE A 4 -15.24 17.26 0.67
C PHE A 4 -16.13 17.90 -0.41
N THR A 5 -15.53 18.76 -1.26
CA THR A 5 -16.31 19.57 -2.21
C THR A 5 -16.72 18.83 -3.48
N THR A 6 -16.04 17.75 -3.83
CA THR A 6 -16.27 17.02 -5.09
C THR A 6 -16.58 15.54 -4.87
N ALA A 7 -15.66 14.79 -4.24
CA ALA A 7 -15.82 13.34 -4.13
C ALA A 7 -16.95 12.95 -3.16
N HIS A 8 -17.06 13.61 -2.01
CA HIS A 8 -18.07 13.32 -0.99
C HIS A 8 -19.50 13.40 -1.51
N PRO A 9 -19.98 14.52 -2.13
CA PRO A 9 -21.35 14.60 -2.63
C PRO A 9 -21.64 13.57 -3.73
N ILE A 10 -20.69 13.27 -4.60
CA ILE A 10 -20.86 12.24 -5.64
C ILE A 10 -21.03 10.85 -5.00
N LEU A 11 -20.17 10.49 -4.06
CA LEU A 11 -20.23 9.17 -3.42
C LEU A 11 -21.49 9.01 -2.56
N GLN A 12 -21.96 10.09 -1.93
CA GLN A 12 -23.25 10.11 -1.21
C GLN A 12 -24.44 9.90 -2.17
N GLU A 13 -24.46 10.58 -3.31
CA GLU A 13 -25.51 10.43 -4.33
C GLU A 13 -25.64 8.97 -4.79
N PHE A 14 -24.52 8.27 -4.95
CA PHE A 14 -24.50 6.86 -5.33
C PHE A 14 -24.65 5.89 -4.15
N GLY A 15 -24.65 6.37 -2.91
CA GLY A 15 -24.69 5.53 -1.71
C GLY A 15 -23.46 4.65 -1.54
N TYR A 16 -22.30 5.06 -2.05
CA TYR A 16 -21.06 4.30 -1.96
C TYR A 16 -20.32 4.59 -0.64
N PRO A 17 -20.09 3.56 0.20
CA PRO A 17 -19.25 3.71 1.37
C PRO A 17 -17.80 3.93 0.96
N TYR A 18 -17.09 4.76 1.70
CA TYR A 18 -15.66 5.00 1.46
C TYR A 18 -14.92 5.42 2.73
N THR A 19 -13.61 5.36 2.66
CA THR A 19 -12.71 5.74 3.74
C THR A 19 -11.80 6.87 3.28
N ILE A 20 -11.61 7.87 4.13
CA ILE A 20 -10.55 8.86 3.95
C ILE A 20 -9.42 8.61 4.96
N PHE A 21 -8.18 8.82 4.51
CA PHE A 21 -7.01 8.76 5.36
C PHE A 21 -6.46 10.17 5.52
N ILE A 22 -6.33 10.63 6.76
CA ILE A 22 -5.96 12.01 7.08
C ILE A 22 -4.71 12.08 7.95
N SER A 23 -3.96 13.16 7.79
CA SER A 23 -2.82 13.52 8.64
C SER A 23 -3.21 14.68 9.54
N PRO A 24 -3.56 14.42 10.81
CA PRO A 24 -4.09 15.43 11.73
C PRO A 24 -3.21 16.67 11.89
N GLY A 25 -1.90 16.50 11.99
CA GLY A 25 -0.97 17.61 12.13
C GLY A 25 -0.95 18.58 10.93
N SER A 26 -1.17 18.04 9.73
CA SER A 26 -1.32 18.87 8.53
C SER A 26 -2.63 19.67 8.56
N ILE A 27 -3.71 19.10 9.07
CA ILE A 27 -4.99 19.80 9.25
C ILE A 27 -4.86 20.89 10.33
N ASP A 28 -4.20 20.60 11.46
CA ASP A 28 -3.98 21.54 12.55
C ASP A 28 -3.15 22.76 12.10
N LYS A 29 -2.18 22.58 11.20
CA LYS A 29 -1.41 23.67 10.61
C LYS A 29 -2.25 24.56 9.69
N GLY A 30 -3.25 24.00 9.02
CA GLY A 30 -4.09 24.73 8.06
C GLY A 30 -3.35 25.16 6.79
N ASP A 31 -2.22 24.56 6.47
CA ASP A 31 -1.40 24.89 5.31
C ASP A 31 -1.93 24.22 4.04
N GLY A 32 -2.36 25.01 3.05
CA GLY A 32 -2.78 24.51 1.73
C GLY A 32 -4.26 24.10 1.63
N PRO A 33 -4.67 23.46 0.53
CA PRO A 33 -6.05 23.08 0.23
C PRO A 33 -6.46 21.78 0.94
N LEU A 34 -6.31 21.75 2.25
CA LEU A 34 -6.67 20.61 3.09
C LEU A 34 -8.12 20.73 3.58
N LEU A 35 -8.65 19.61 4.11
CA LEU A 35 -9.87 19.63 4.91
C LEU A 35 -9.60 20.37 6.23
N ASN A 36 -10.62 21.03 6.76
CA ASN A 36 -10.63 21.45 8.16
C ASN A 36 -11.37 20.44 9.03
N TRP A 37 -11.25 20.55 10.36
CA TRP A 37 -11.85 19.62 11.29
C TRP A 37 -13.40 19.61 11.26
N GLN A 38 -14.02 20.73 10.92
CA GLN A 38 -15.48 20.79 10.76
C GLN A 38 -15.92 19.93 9.58
N GLN A 39 -15.21 20.00 8.45
CA GLN A 39 -15.49 19.17 7.27
C GLN A 39 -15.23 17.69 7.55
N VAL A 40 -14.15 17.36 8.25
CA VAL A 40 -13.85 15.98 8.67
C VAL A 40 -14.98 15.44 9.57
N LYS A 41 -15.43 16.23 10.54
CA LYS A 41 -16.53 15.84 11.44
C LYS A 41 -17.82 15.63 10.67
N GLN A 42 -18.16 16.53 9.75
CA GLN A 42 -19.34 16.37 8.90
C GLN A 42 -19.28 15.09 8.08
N MET A 43 -18.17 14.83 7.38
CA MET A 43 -18.00 13.59 6.61
C MET A 43 -18.16 12.35 7.49
N SER A 44 -17.60 12.38 8.71
CA SER A 44 -17.76 11.31 9.70
C SER A 44 -19.24 11.10 10.09
N ASP A 45 -19.98 12.18 10.33
CA ASP A 45 -21.40 12.14 10.68
C ASP A 45 -22.26 11.63 9.51
N ASP A 46 -21.82 11.86 8.28
CA ASP A 46 -22.42 11.36 7.04
C ASP A 46 -22.04 9.89 6.75
N GLY A 47 -21.32 9.21 7.67
CA GLY A 47 -20.98 7.78 7.58
C GLY A 47 -19.67 7.46 6.88
N VAL A 48 -18.83 8.47 6.59
CA VAL A 48 -17.50 8.24 6.04
C VAL A 48 -16.57 7.70 7.12
N LEU A 49 -15.82 6.64 6.79
CA LEU A 49 -14.77 6.15 7.68
C LEU A 49 -13.56 7.07 7.62
N VAL A 50 -13.13 7.58 8.78
CA VAL A 50 -11.95 8.45 8.89
C VAL A 50 -10.83 7.66 9.52
N ALA A 51 -9.71 7.52 8.82
CA ALA A 51 -8.59 6.67 9.20
C ALA A 51 -7.24 7.39 9.13
N ASN A 52 -6.23 6.75 9.65
CA ASN A 52 -4.91 7.30 9.95
C ASN A 52 -4.00 7.38 8.73
N HIS A 53 -3.32 8.53 8.54
CA HIS A 53 -2.27 8.73 7.54
C HIS A 53 -0.98 9.30 8.16
N ALA A 54 -0.65 8.85 9.36
CA ALA A 54 0.37 9.41 10.24
C ALA A 54 0.10 10.87 10.64
N MET A 55 0.85 11.40 11.60
CA MET A 55 0.58 12.75 12.12
C MET A 55 0.91 13.85 11.12
N TRP A 56 2.03 13.72 10.39
CA TRP A 56 2.61 14.79 9.58
C TRP A 56 2.80 14.45 8.11
N HIS A 57 2.31 13.30 7.64
CA HIS A 57 2.56 12.79 6.29
C HIS A 57 4.07 12.64 5.98
N GLU A 58 4.83 12.23 6.99
CA GLU A 58 6.28 12.06 6.92
C GLU A 58 6.71 10.77 6.22
N HIS A 59 7.96 10.70 5.77
CA HIS A 59 8.59 9.47 5.30
C HIS A 59 8.86 8.54 6.48
N MET A 60 8.06 7.47 6.60
CA MET A 60 8.07 6.58 7.76
C MET A 60 9.06 5.41 7.65
N ALA A 61 9.47 5.04 6.43
CA ALA A 61 10.17 3.78 6.17
C ALA A 61 11.61 3.71 6.69
N ARG A 62 12.21 4.85 7.05
CA ARG A 62 13.64 4.94 7.44
C ARG A 62 13.85 5.91 8.60
N PRO A 63 14.91 5.67 9.40
CA PRO A 63 15.40 6.69 10.32
C PRO A 63 15.83 7.97 9.58
N GLU A 64 15.73 9.11 10.25
CA GLU A 64 16.31 10.37 9.82
C GLU A 64 17.84 10.38 10.04
N ALA A 65 18.53 11.37 9.46
CA ALA A 65 19.97 11.49 9.61
C ALA A 65 20.35 11.65 11.10
N GLY A 66 21.19 10.76 11.61
CA GLY A 66 21.62 10.74 13.01
C GLY A 66 20.63 10.11 14.00
N GLU A 67 19.48 9.65 13.54
CA GLU A 67 18.50 8.97 14.37
C GLU A 67 18.85 7.48 14.54
N SER A 68 18.88 6.99 15.77
CA SER A 68 19.00 5.56 16.03
C SER A 68 17.71 4.82 15.72
N GLN A 69 17.79 3.50 15.51
CA GLN A 69 16.63 2.65 15.24
C GLN A 69 15.57 2.73 16.36
N SER A 70 16.00 2.86 17.62
CA SER A 70 15.08 2.99 18.76
C SER A 70 14.36 4.34 18.79
N GLN A 71 15.06 5.43 18.45
CA GLN A 71 14.48 6.76 18.34
C GLN A 71 13.47 6.84 17.20
N TRP A 72 13.83 6.32 16.03
CA TRP A 72 12.94 6.21 14.88
C TRP A 72 11.66 5.43 15.24
N ARG A 73 11.82 4.27 15.89
CA ARG A 73 10.70 3.44 16.27
C ARG A 73 9.74 4.17 17.23
N GLU A 74 10.26 4.87 18.24
CA GLU A 74 9.44 5.64 19.15
C GLU A 74 8.77 6.83 18.46
N ARG A 75 9.47 7.54 17.56
CA ARG A 75 8.90 8.63 16.76
C ARG A 75 7.75 8.13 15.89
N MET A 76 7.91 6.98 15.19
CA MET A 76 6.85 6.39 14.37
C MET A 76 5.65 5.95 15.21
N LYS A 77 5.90 5.32 16.35
CA LYS A 77 4.86 4.94 17.30
C LYS A 77 4.06 6.16 17.77
N GLN A 78 4.73 7.22 18.17
CA GLN A 78 4.09 8.47 18.60
C GLN A 78 3.28 9.10 17.48
N SER A 79 3.84 9.17 16.26
CA SER A 79 3.13 9.71 15.10
C SER A 79 1.84 8.95 14.80
N ILE A 80 1.87 7.62 14.83
CA ILE A 80 0.69 6.78 14.56
C ILE A 80 -0.35 6.95 15.69
N LEU A 81 0.04 6.82 16.95
CA LEU A 81 -0.90 6.84 18.07
C LEU A 81 -1.51 8.22 18.27
N THR A 82 -0.71 9.30 18.20
CA THR A 82 -1.22 10.67 18.34
C THR A 82 -2.20 11.02 17.22
N ALA A 83 -1.93 10.57 15.98
CA ALA A 83 -2.86 10.76 14.89
C ALA A 83 -4.18 10.03 15.11
N GLU A 84 -4.14 8.78 15.58
CA GLU A 84 -5.34 7.99 15.88
C GLU A 84 -6.17 8.62 17.02
N ASP A 85 -5.51 9.04 18.11
CA ASP A 85 -6.17 9.69 19.22
C ASP A 85 -6.84 11.01 18.81
N LYS A 86 -6.21 11.79 17.93
CA LYS A 86 -6.78 13.02 17.40
C LYS A 86 -8.00 12.77 16.50
N ILE A 87 -7.96 11.74 15.67
CA ILE A 87 -9.09 11.31 14.85
C ILE A 87 -10.26 10.89 15.75
N GLU A 88 -10.01 10.05 16.75
CA GLU A 88 -11.02 9.60 17.71
C GLU A 88 -11.63 10.78 18.48
N GLN A 89 -10.81 11.72 18.93
CA GLN A 89 -11.27 12.92 19.65
C GLN A 89 -12.28 13.75 18.85
N VAL A 90 -12.08 13.87 17.53
CA VAL A 90 -12.94 14.70 16.67
C VAL A 90 -14.13 13.93 16.14
N THR A 91 -13.96 12.67 15.77
CA THR A 91 -14.96 11.89 15.02
C THR A 91 -15.68 10.86 15.88
N GLY A 92 -15.10 10.47 17.00
CA GLY A 92 -15.53 9.29 17.79
C GLY A 92 -15.15 7.95 17.13
N GLN A 93 -14.39 7.96 16.01
CA GLN A 93 -13.98 6.75 15.28
C GLN A 93 -12.54 6.36 15.63
N ARG A 94 -12.32 5.06 15.83
CA ARG A 94 -11.00 4.46 16.05
C ARG A 94 -10.92 3.14 15.28
N HIS A 95 -10.35 3.19 14.08
CA HIS A 95 -10.33 2.02 13.18
C HIS A 95 -9.01 1.25 13.18
N GLN A 96 -7.92 1.86 13.65
CA GLN A 96 -6.56 1.30 13.61
C GLN A 96 -6.13 0.90 12.18
N TRP A 97 -6.50 1.69 11.20
CA TRP A 97 -6.10 1.55 9.80
C TRP A 97 -5.13 2.67 9.43
N LEU A 98 -3.93 2.29 9.03
CA LEU A 98 -2.87 3.22 8.62
C LEU A 98 -2.59 3.09 7.13
N ALA A 99 -2.91 4.13 6.34
CA ALA A 99 -2.32 4.23 5.01
C ALA A 99 -0.92 4.85 5.13
N TYR A 100 0.10 4.14 4.64
CA TYR A 100 1.46 4.66 4.68
C TYR A 100 1.59 5.91 3.81
N PRO A 101 2.10 7.06 4.33
CA PRO A 101 2.48 8.20 3.51
C PRO A 101 3.38 7.78 2.36
N TYR A 102 3.12 8.30 1.16
CA TYR A 102 3.81 7.92 -0.08
C TYR A 102 3.69 6.43 -0.46
N GLY A 103 3.00 5.60 0.35
CA GLY A 103 2.97 4.15 0.23
C GLY A 103 4.28 3.48 0.62
N GLU A 104 5.15 4.18 1.34
CA GLU A 104 6.47 3.72 1.75
C GLU A 104 6.41 3.00 3.09
N TYR A 105 6.95 1.78 3.13
CA TYR A 105 7.09 1.00 4.34
C TYR A 105 8.38 0.20 4.32
N SER A 106 8.86 -0.18 5.48
CA SER A 106 9.96 -1.13 5.69
C SER A 106 9.44 -2.32 6.48
N ARG A 107 10.22 -3.37 6.55
CA ARG A 107 9.89 -4.55 7.36
C ARG A 107 9.76 -4.18 8.85
N GLU A 108 10.61 -3.30 9.34
CA GLU A 108 10.60 -2.82 10.72
C GLU A 108 9.33 -1.99 11.02
N LEU A 109 8.89 -1.19 10.04
CA LEU A 109 7.64 -0.43 10.17
C LEU A 109 6.42 -1.35 10.12
N GLU A 110 6.40 -2.38 9.28
CA GLU A 110 5.33 -3.39 9.26
C GLU A 110 5.21 -4.11 10.62
N GLN A 111 6.35 -4.45 11.23
CA GLN A 111 6.38 -5.05 12.57
C GLN A 111 5.78 -4.11 13.61
N LEU A 112 6.18 -2.82 13.63
CA LEU A 112 5.64 -1.83 14.54
C LEU A 112 4.12 -1.66 14.36
N VAL A 113 3.65 -1.53 13.12
CA VAL A 113 2.22 -1.39 12.78
C VAL A 113 1.42 -2.59 13.29
N THR A 114 1.95 -3.81 13.10
CA THR A 114 1.32 -5.04 13.60
C THR A 114 1.30 -5.09 15.13
N GLU A 115 2.39 -4.73 15.79
CA GLU A 115 2.47 -4.71 17.27
C GLU A 115 1.52 -3.68 17.90
N LEU A 116 1.28 -2.57 17.21
CA LEU A 116 0.30 -1.56 17.62
C LEU A 116 -1.16 -1.97 17.32
N GLY A 117 -1.38 -3.12 16.68
CA GLY A 117 -2.70 -3.62 16.31
C GLY A 117 -3.31 -2.95 15.08
N PHE A 118 -2.51 -2.28 14.25
CA PHE A 118 -2.98 -1.59 13.06
C PHE A 118 -2.93 -2.50 11.82
N ILE A 119 -3.84 -2.22 10.89
CA ILE A 119 -3.79 -2.68 9.51
C ILE A 119 -3.06 -1.63 8.67
N GLY A 120 -2.03 -2.05 7.93
CA GLY A 120 -1.23 -1.18 7.05
C GLY A 120 -1.70 -1.23 5.60
N ILE A 121 -1.85 -0.07 4.98
CA ILE A 121 -2.31 0.05 3.58
C ILE A 121 -1.24 0.76 2.76
N GLY A 122 -0.68 0.03 1.80
CA GLY A 122 0.34 0.55 0.88
C GLY A 122 -0.23 1.24 -0.35
N GLN A 123 0.67 1.55 -1.32
CA GLN A 123 0.29 2.05 -2.65
C GLN A 123 0.70 1.10 -3.78
N GLN A 124 1.32 -0.03 -3.45
CA GLN A 124 1.61 -1.06 -4.44
C GLN A 124 0.31 -1.63 -5.00
N SER A 125 0.30 -1.87 -6.32
CA SER A 125 -0.88 -2.44 -6.99
C SER A 125 -1.03 -3.93 -6.69
N GLY A 126 -2.26 -4.39 -6.53
CA GLY A 126 -2.53 -5.81 -6.29
C GLY A 126 -3.96 -6.06 -5.83
N ALA A 127 -4.40 -7.28 -5.98
CA ALA A 127 -5.67 -7.77 -5.44
C ALA A 127 -5.52 -8.19 -3.98
N ILE A 128 -6.61 -8.15 -3.24
CA ILE A 128 -6.71 -8.68 -1.87
C ILE A 128 -7.27 -10.10 -1.94
N GLY A 129 -6.67 -11.00 -1.20
CA GLY A 129 -7.12 -12.39 -1.07
C GLY A 129 -6.91 -12.90 0.37
N ASN A 130 -7.30 -14.15 0.62
CA ASN A 130 -7.27 -14.76 1.96
C ASN A 130 -5.88 -14.82 2.61
N HIS A 131 -4.82 -14.68 1.80
CA HIS A 131 -3.42 -14.72 2.26
C HIS A 131 -2.73 -13.34 2.21
N THR A 132 -3.50 -12.28 2.03
CA THR A 132 -2.95 -10.92 2.03
C THR A 132 -2.42 -10.55 3.41
N VAL A 133 -1.19 -10.04 3.45
CA VAL A 133 -0.56 -9.57 4.68
C VAL A 133 -1.21 -8.24 5.10
N LEU A 134 -1.85 -8.23 6.27
CA LEU A 134 -2.64 -7.08 6.74
C LEU A 134 -1.79 -5.85 7.08
N SER A 135 -0.48 -6.00 7.28
CA SER A 135 0.43 -4.86 7.49
C SER A 135 0.83 -4.13 6.20
N ARG A 136 0.41 -4.63 5.02
CA ARG A 136 0.76 -4.05 3.70
C ARG A 136 -0.28 -4.34 2.61
N ILE A 137 -1.52 -4.06 2.89
CA ILE A 137 -2.62 -4.25 1.94
C ILE A 137 -2.36 -3.45 0.66
N PRO A 138 -2.42 -4.08 -0.52
CA PRO A 138 -2.25 -3.39 -1.80
C PRO A 138 -3.52 -2.60 -2.17
N ARG A 139 -3.39 -1.65 -3.10
CA ARG A 139 -4.51 -0.92 -3.70
C ARG A 139 -4.22 -0.50 -5.13
N TYR A 140 -5.23 -0.35 -5.95
CA TYR A 140 -5.09 0.22 -7.28
C TYR A 140 -5.34 1.73 -7.24
N PRO A 141 -4.41 2.57 -7.72
CA PRO A 141 -4.69 4.00 -7.91
C PRO A 141 -5.74 4.17 -9.02
N ALA A 142 -6.66 5.13 -8.82
CA ALA A 142 -7.70 5.51 -9.77
C ALA A 142 -7.74 7.03 -9.96
N ALA A 143 -6.58 7.68 -10.05
CA ALA A 143 -6.45 9.12 -10.23
C ALA A 143 -5.45 9.46 -11.34
N GLY A 144 -5.58 10.63 -11.95
CA GLY A 144 -4.72 11.09 -13.03
C GLY A 144 -4.68 10.09 -14.20
N GLN A 145 -3.50 9.70 -14.64
CA GLN A 145 -3.31 8.72 -15.71
C GLN A 145 -3.86 7.31 -15.41
N TYR A 146 -4.16 7.01 -14.15
CA TYR A 146 -4.71 5.72 -13.72
C TYR A 146 -6.25 5.72 -13.63
N ALA A 147 -6.92 6.80 -14.02
CA ALA A 147 -8.37 6.94 -13.96
C ALA A 147 -9.09 6.43 -15.24
N ASP A 148 -8.35 5.87 -16.21
CA ASP A 148 -8.95 5.27 -17.41
C ASP A 148 -9.83 4.07 -17.01
N LEU A 149 -11.09 4.10 -17.48
CA LEU A 149 -12.09 3.10 -17.09
C LEU A 149 -11.78 1.70 -17.63
N LYS A 150 -11.12 1.58 -18.79
CA LYS A 150 -10.72 0.27 -19.35
C LYS A 150 -9.63 -0.35 -18.52
N ASP A 151 -8.62 0.45 -18.13
CA ASP A 151 -7.53 0.03 -17.27
C ASP A 151 -8.05 -0.34 -15.88
N LEU A 152 -9.00 0.42 -15.34
CA LEU A 152 -9.62 0.11 -14.06
C LEU A 152 -10.44 -1.18 -14.12
N ALA A 153 -11.26 -1.35 -15.17
CA ALA A 153 -12.03 -2.58 -15.38
C ALA A 153 -11.12 -3.82 -15.50
N GLN A 154 -9.93 -3.68 -16.09
CA GLN A 154 -8.95 -4.75 -16.14
C GLN A 154 -8.35 -5.05 -14.76
N LYS A 155 -8.02 -4.02 -13.97
CA LYS A 155 -7.52 -4.18 -12.59
C LYS A 155 -8.53 -4.84 -11.67
N LEU A 156 -9.83 -4.59 -11.86
CA LEU A 156 -10.92 -5.25 -11.13
C LEU A 156 -11.05 -6.76 -11.43
N ARG A 157 -10.37 -7.25 -12.47
CA ARG A 157 -10.29 -8.68 -12.83
C ARG A 157 -8.98 -9.32 -12.39
N THR A 158 -8.37 -8.81 -11.35
CA THR A 158 -7.13 -9.38 -10.80
C THR A 158 -7.40 -10.24 -9.58
N LEU A 159 -6.53 -11.22 -9.39
CA LEU A 159 -6.54 -12.18 -8.30
C LEU A 159 -5.24 -12.05 -7.50
N ALA A 160 -5.31 -12.30 -6.20
CA ALA A 160 -4.12 -12.33 -5.35
C ALA A 160 -3.43 -13.68 -5.46
N PHE A 161 -2.10 -13.69 -5.67
CA PHE A 161 -1.32 -14.90 -5.53
C PHE A 161 -1.38 -15.44 -4.09
N ASN A 162 -1.45 -16.75 -3.95
CA ASN A 162 -1.28 -17.40 -2.65
C ASN A 162 0.22 -17.51 -2.34
N ILE A 163 0.78 -16.45 -1.73
CA ILE A 163 2.19 -16.39 -1.35
C ILE A 163 2.35 -17.05 0.00
N THR A 164 3.18 -18.09 0.05
CA THR A 164 3.45 -18.88 1.26
C THR A 164 4.69 -18.43 2.01
N ASP A 165 5.66 -17.82 1.30
CA ASP A 165 6.85 -17.23 1.91
C ASP A 165 7.37 -16.05 1.08
N TYR A 166 7.69 -14.97 1.76
CA TYR A 166 8.29 -13.74 1.20
C TYR A 166 9.82 -13.72 1.34
N HIS A 167 10.42 -14.76 1.93
CA HIS A 167 11.88 -14.90 2.15
C HIS A 167 12.56 -13.67 2.75
N GLY A 168 11.85 -13.00 3.67
CA GLY A 168 12.38 -11.85 4.39
C GLY A 168 12.60 -10.59 3.54
N VAL A 169 11.92 -10.47 2.39
CA VAL A 169 12.01 -9.29 1.53
C VAL A 169 11.75 -8.01 2.32
N ASN A 170 12.59 -6.99 2.14
CA ASN A 170 12.43 -5.66 2.72
C ASN A 170 12.32 -4.65 1.59
N PRO A 171 11.27 -3.80 1.54
CA PRO A 171 11.15 -2.75 0.54
C PRO A 171 12.32 -1.78 0.54
N VAL A 172 12.90 -1.45 1.71
CA VAL A 172 14.14 -0.65 1.80
C VAL A 172 15.30 -1.51 1.35
N ILE A 173 15.88 -1.20 0.19
CA ILE A 173 16.91 -2.03 -0.42
C ILE A 173 18.29 -1.78 0.19
N SER A 174 19.07 -2.85 0.36
CA SER A 174 20.49 -2.82 0.73
C SER A 174 21.39 -3.14 -0.44
N THR A 175 20.84 -3.74 -1.50
CA THR A 175 21.56 -4.11 -2.73
C THR A 175 20.74 -3.65 -3.92
N ASN A 176 21.38 -3.06 -4.93
CA ASN A 176 20.72 -2.54 -6.12
C ASN A 176 21.37 -3.10 -7.40
N PRO A 177 20.66 -3.85 -8.26
CA PRO A 177 19.23 -4.15 -8.18
C PRO A 177 18.89 -5.16 -7.06
N PRO A 178 17.71 -5.03 -6.42
CA PRO A 178 17.26 -5.97 -5.41
C PRO A 178 16.78 -7.28 -6.03
N GLN A 179 16.95 -8.39 -5.33
CA GLN A 179 16.35 -9.67 -5.68
C GLN A 179 15.00 -9.81 -5.00
N LEU A 180 13.96 -10.14 -5.77
CA LEU A 180 12.70 -10.63 -5.24
C LEU A 180 12.73 -12.15 -5.27
N LYS A 181 12.47 -12.78 -4.10
CA LYS A 181 12.27 -14.22 -3.98
C LYS A 181 10.93 -14.48 -3.30
N LEU A 182 10.09 -15.32 -3.90
CA LEU A 182 8.78 -15.67 -3.39
C LEU A 182 8.52 -17.17 -3.52
N SER A 183 7.84 -17.74 -2.53
CA SER A 183 7.21 -19.06 -2.65
C SER A 183 5.71 -18.91 -2.82
N LEU A 184 5.13 -19.62 -3.78
CA LEU A 184 3.72 -19.53 -4.17
C LEU A 184 3.09 -20.94 -4.14
N LYS A 185 1.79 -21.00 -3.84
CA LYS A 185 0.99 -22.15 -4.28
C LYS A 185 0.65 -22.01 -5.76
N VAL A 186 1.14 -22.94 -6.58
CA VAL A 186 0.90 -22.97 -8.03
C VAL A 186 -0.34 -23.84 -8.29
N GLU A 187 -1.54 -23.26 -8.16
CA GLU A 187 -2.81 -24.01 -8.26
C GLU A 187 -3.61 -23.66 -9.52
N ASP A 188 -3.70 -22.38 -9.88
CA ASP A 188 -4.58 -21.88 -10.94
C ASP A 188 -3.85 -21.04 -11.98
N PHE A 189 -2.57 -21.22 -12.13
CA PHE A 189 -1.78 -20.59 -13.19
C PHE A 189 -0.63 -21.48 -13.65
N ASN A 190 -0.16 -21.27 -14.88
CA ASN A 190 1.00 -21.97 -15.41
C ASN A 190 2.28 -21.21 -15.04
N ARG A 191 3.24 -21.87 -14.41
CA ARG A 191 4.56 -21.31 -14.05
C ARG A 191 5.28 -20.67 -15.22
N ASN A 192 5.17 -21.24 -16.41
CA ASN A 192 5.80 -20.75 -17.64
C ASN A 192 5.16 -19.44 -18.16
N GLN A 193 3.97 -19.09 -17.63
CA GLN A 193 3.25 -17.86 -17.96
C GLN A 193 3.40 -16.78 -16.87
N LEU A 194 4.09 -17.08 -15.78
CA LEU A 194 4.45 -16.07 -14.80
C LEU A 194 5.47 -15.11 -15.41
N GLN A 195 5.13 -13.85 -15.46
CA GLN A 195 6.01 -12.78 -15.93
C GLN A 195 6.16 -11.72 -14.86
N CYS A 196 7.36 -11.18 -14.70
CA CYS A 196 7.62 -10.05 -13.83
C CYS A 196 8.18 -8.88 -14.62
N PHE A 197 8.01 -7.66 -14.12
CA PHE A 197 8.38 -6.42 -14.79
C PHE A 197 9.03 -5.45 -13.83
N ALA A 198 10.08 -4.77 -14.27
CA ALA A 198 10.66 -3.59 -13.62
C ALA A 198 10.52 -2.39 -14.59
N GLY A 199 9.48 -1.57 -14.42
CA GLY A 199 9.11 -0.58 -15.42
C GLY A 199 8.71 -1.26 -16.74
N SER A 200 9.46 -0.99 -17.83
CA SER A 200 9.28 -1.63 -19.14
C SER A 200 10.13 -2.89 -19.34
N GLU A 201 11.05 -3.19 -18.42
CA GLU A 201 11.90 -4.38 -18.50
C GLU A 201 11.10 -5.63 -18.13
N VAL A 202 11.11 -6.65 -18.97
CA VAL A 202 10.56 -7.98 -18.67
C VAL A 202 11.60 -8.78 -17.91
N LEU A 203 11.27 -9.18 -16.69
CA LEU A 203 12.12 -10.02 -15.84
C LEU A 203 11.69 -11.48 -15.99
N GLN A 204 12.64 -12.35 -16.30
CA GLN A 204 12.37 -13.78 -16.42
C GLN A 204 12.46 -14.45 -15.04
N PRO A 205 11.35 -15.01 -14.48
CA PRO A 205 11.40 -15.74 -13.23
C PRO A 205 12.29 -16.98 -13.34
N GLN A 206 13.22 -17.11 -12.41
CA GLN A 206 14.05 -18.30 -12.27
C GLN A 206 13.42 -19.17 -11.18
N TRP A 207 12.83 -20.29 -11.57
CA TRP A 207 12.25 -21.25 -10.64
C TRP A 207 13.34 -22.07 -9.97
N LEU A 208 13.41 -21.97 -8.64
CA LEU A 208 14.39 -22.69 -7.81
C LEU A 208 13.90 -24.09 -7.43
N ASP A 209 12.57 -24.23 -7.34
CA ASP A 209 11.84 -25.47 -7.12
C ASP A 209 10.42 -25.35 -7.69
N ASP A 210 9.51 -26.26 -7.33
CA ASP A 210 8.13 -26.27 -7.86
C ASP A 210 7.26 -25.11 -7.37
N SER A 211 7.65 -24.42 -6.32
CA SER A 211 6.88 -23.36 -5.66
C SER A 211 7.61 -22.04 -5.57
N THR A 212 8.93 -22.05 -5.63
CA THR A 212 9.78 -20.89 -5.32
C THR A 212 10.45 -20.35 -6.56
N PHE A 213 10.33 -19.07 -6.80
CA PHE A 213 11.06 -18.37 -7.88
C PHE A 213 11.82 -17.14 -7.35
N SER A 214 12.77 -16.69 -8.14
CA SER A 214 13.46 -15.41 -7.94
C SER A 214 13.50 -14.60 -9.22
N VAL A 215 13.51 -13.26 -9.08
CA VAL A 215 13.76 -12.31 -10.17
C VAL A 215 14.65 -11.18 -9.69
N THR A 216 15.46 -10.66 -10.61
CA THR A 216 16.32 -9.49 -10.38
C THR A 216 16.35 -8.68 -11.68
N ALA A 217 16.25 -7.36 -11.60
CA ALA A 217 16.39 -6.49 -12.77
C ALA A 217 17.83 -6.54 -13.31
N SER A 218 17.99 -6.34 -14.61
CA SER A 218 19.32 -6.35 -15.25
C SER A 218 20.16 -5.11 -14.93
N LYS A 219 19.50 -4.03 -14.49
CA LYS A 219 20.12 -2.75 -14.16
C LYS A 219 19.69 -2.28 -12.78
N ALA A 220 20.55 -1.48 -12.15
CA ALA A 220 20.22 -0.80 -10.91
C ALA A 220 18.92 0.03 -11.05
N LEU A 221 18.08 -0.02 -10.03
CA LEU A 221 16.88 0.79 -9.93
C LEU A 221 17.25 2.26 -9.68
N ASN A 222 16.45 3.17 -10.19
CA ASN A 222 16.60 4.59 -9.96
C ASN A 222 16.43 4.93 -8.46
N ARG A 223 17.04 6.03 -8.03
CA ARG A 223 16.82 6.56 -6.67
C ARG A 223 15.35 6.88 -6.45
N GLY A 224 14.88 6.60 -5.24
CA GLY A 224 13.48 6.82 -4.84
C GLY A 224 12.66 5.53 -4.89
N ARG A 225 11.43 5.61 -5.42
CA ARG A 225 10.46 4.52 -5.43
C ARG A 225 10.46 3.77 -6.75
N SER A 226 10.62 2.48 -6.68
CA SER A 226 10.50 1.54 -7.81
C SER A 226 9.63 0.35 -7.41
N ARG A 227 9.35 -0.54 -8.34
CA ARG A 227 8.59 -1.76 -8.05
C ARG A 227 8.88 -2.85 -9.06
N TYR A 228 8.74 -4.11 -8.63
CA TYR A 228 8.56 -5.25 -9.52
C TYR A 228 7.09 -5.65 -9.51
N ASN A 229 6.50 -5.82 -10.68
CA ASN A 229 5.14 -6.34 -10.84
C ASN A 229 5.21 -7.73 -11.43
N CYS A 230 4.54 -8.71 -10.82
CA CYS A 230 4.46 -10.08 -11.32
C CYS A 230 3.01 -10.44 -11.64
N THR A 231 2.77 -11.06 -12.79
CA THR A 231 1.43 -11.46 -13.23
C THR A 231 1.45 -12.84 -13.87
N ALA A 232 0.33 -13.54 -13.76
CA ALA A 232 0.07 -14.80 -14.48
C ALA A 232 -1.42 -14.92 -14.83
N PRO A 233 -1.82 -15.41 -16.02
CA PRO A 233 -3.21 -15.67 -16.34
C PRO A 233 -3.81 -16.74 -15.42
N SER A 234 -5.08 -16.55 -15.00
CA SER A 234 -5.83 -17.59 -14.33
C SER A 234 -6.24 -18.68 -15.34
N LEU A 235 -6.10 -19.93 -14.96
CA LEU A 235 -6.54 -21.08 -15.76
C LEU A 235 -8.05 -21.30 -15.66
N SER A 236 -8.63 -21.10 -14.48
CA SER A 236 -10.05 -21.33 -14.21
C SER A 236 -10.95 -20.14 -14.60
N ASN A 237 -10.43 -18.92 -14.54
CA ASN A 237 -11.20 -17.69 -14.78
C ASN A 237 -10.68 -16.95 -16.01
N LYS A 238 -11.28 -17.22 -17.17
CA LYS A 238 -10.87 -16.59 -18.44
C LYS A 238 -10.97 -15.06 -18.35
N GLY A 239 -9.86 -14.38 -18.67
CA GLY A 239 -9.74 -12.91 -18.64
C GLY A 239 -9.38 -12.33 -17.27
N TYR A 240 -9.16 -13.18 -16.27
CA TYR A 240 -8.60 -12.81 -14.98
C TYR A 240 -7.11 -13.16 -14.92
N PHE A 241 -6.37 -12.41 -14.08
CA PHE A 241 -4.95 -12.71 -13.84
C PHE A 241 -4.56 -12.41 -12.42
N TYR A 242 -3.63 -13.21 -11.96
CA TYR A 242 -2.93 -12.99 -10.70
C TYR A 242 -2.04 -11.76 -10.82
N TRP A 243 -1.99 -10.98 -9.75
CA TRP A 243 -1.18 -9.76 -9.68
C TRP A 243 -0.52 -9.61 -8.32
N TYR A 244 0.79 -9.37 -8.34
CA TYR A 244 1.58 -9.00 -7.17
C TYR A 244 2.54 -7.87 -7.52
N SER A 245 2.68 -6.89 -6.62
CA SER A 245 3.67 -5.82 -6.75
C SER A 245 4.53 -5.75 -5.50
N GLN A 246 5.85 -5.81 -5.69
CA GLN A 246 6.84 -5.55 -4.66
C GLN A 246 7.38 -4.13 -4.82
N PRO A 247 7.10 -3.22 -3.88
CA PRO A 247 7.73 -1.89 -3.88
C PRO A 247 9.18 -1.97 -3.42
N TRP A 248 10.02 -1.07 -3.97
CA TRP A 248 11.41 -0.91 -3.62
C TRP A 248 11.72 0.56 -3.34
N LEU A 249 12.48 0.81 -2.26
CA LEU A 249 12.92 2.12 -1.79
C LEU A 249 14.45 2.16 -1.82
N ASN A 250 15.00 2.92 -2.79
CA ASN A 250 16.44 3.09 -2.99
C ASN A 250 16.94 4.43 -2.42
#